data_2cf742086d409702a46e90e873220f31
#
_entry.id   2cf742086d409702a46e90e873220f31
#
_cell.length_a   1.000
_cell.length_b   1.000
_cell.length_c   1.000
_cell.angle_alpha   90.00
_cell.angle_beta   90.00
_cell.angle_gamma   90.00
#
_symmetry.space_group_name_H-M   'P 1'
#
loop_
_entity.id
_entity.type
_entity.pdbx_description
1 polymer ?
#
loop_
_entity_poly.entity_id
_entity_poly.type
_entity_poly.pdbx_seq_one_letter_code
_entity_poly.pdbx_strand_id
1 'polypeptide(L)'
;EQVFYTERTAQIMKKYKLTTNLPLKIIAFVFAAFLWLIVANVANPVTKSTYTNIKVTIANDDVITQGGEVYTVLDDQNVNVVVYAKRSVIQQIKSDDIVATADIKEMDSRTGLIPISVSIPKYSGSYQSAEAAPRNIQIKTEPTGKTVFTLTVSTTGTQRDGYQIGEMKVNPEKITITGAESTVKSIDKAVAKINVDGISKDEELTAEPVSYTHLR
;
A
#
# COMPACT_ATOMS: atom_id res chain seq x y z
N GLU A 1 71.23 46.64 23.16
CA GLU A 1 70.20 45.77 23.84
C GLU A 1 69.18 45.20 22.92
N GLN A 2 69.15 45.48 21.63
CA GLN A 2 68.22 45.01 20.65
C GLN A 2 68.65 43.75 19.85
N VAL A 3 69.88 43.31 19.98
CA VAL A 3 70.38 42.16 19.17
C VAL A 3 70.13 40.79 19.84
N PHE A 4 69.81 40.75 21.12
CA PHE A 4 69.62 39.50 21.86
C PHE A 4 68.18 38.91 21.77
N TYR A 5 67.22 39.67 21.29
CA TYR A 5 65.83 39.20 21.19
C TYR A 5 65.52 38.51 19.89
N THR A 6 66.30 38.64 18.84
CA THR A 6 66.03 38.07 17.51
C THR A 6 66.50 36.64 17.35
N GLU A 7 67.42 36.15 18.16
CA GLU A 7 67.91 34.74 18.04
C GLU A 7 67.08 33.72 18.82
N ARG A 8 66.24 34.12 19.77
CA ARG A 8 65.40 33.20 20.53
C ARG A 8 64.11 32.81 19.81
N THR A 9 63.63 33.58 18.88
CA THR A 9 62.43 33.29 18.12
C THR A 9 62.67 32.42 16.87
N ALA A 10 63.93 32.32 16.41
CA ALA A 10 64.28 31.52 15.23
C ALA A 10 64.49 30.00 15.52
N GLN A 11 64.59 29.60 16.79
CA GLN A 11 64.80 28.18 17.15
C GLN A 11 63.53 27.36 17.40
N ILE A 12 62.36 27.95 17.29
CA ILE A 12 61.08 27.19 17.61
C ILE A 12 60.42 26.64 16.36
N MET A 13 60.86 26.97 15.17
CA MET A 13 60.40 26.24 13.96
C MET A 13 61.23 24.99 13.71
N LYS A 14 61.13 24.03 14.60
CA LYS A 14 61.51 22.63 14.28
C LYS A 14 60.71 22.22 13.05
N LYS A 15 61.36 22.19 11.87
CA LYS A 15 60.78 21.59 10.66
C LYS A 15 60.34 20.19 11.02
N TYR A 16 59.04 19.98 11.27
CA TYR A 16 58.48 18.67 11.41
C TYR A 16 58.68 17.94 10.07
N LYS A 17 59.65 17.09 9.97
CA LYS A 17 59.83 16.20 8.80
C LYS A 17 58.65 15.25 8.85
N LEU A 18 57.73 15.37 7.89
CA LEU A 18 56.55 14.48 7.72
C LEU A 18 56.95 13.01 7.70
N THR A 19 58.19 12.69 7.28
CA THR A 19 58.74 11.33 7.18
C THR A 19 59.34 10.80 8.49
N THR A 20 59.51 11.63 9.55
CA THR A 20 60.05 11.14 10.83
C THR A 20 59.02 10.26 11.52
N ASN A 21 59.42 9.03 11.91
CA ASN A 21 58.57 8.01 12.54
C ASN A 21 57.37 7.60 11.67
N LEU A 22 57.59 7.44 10.36
CA LEU A 22 56.57 7.05 9.39
C LEU A 22 55.80 5.78 9.81
N PRO A 23 56.45 4.68 10.28
CA PRO A 23 55.73 3.49 10.73
C PRO A 23 54.72 3.78 11.86
N LEU A 24 55.11 4.61 12.83
CA LEU A 24 54.24 4.96 13.96
C LEU A 24 53.02 5.79 13.51
N LYS A 25 53.21 6.67 12.53
CA LYS A 25 52.12 7.45 11.93
C LYS A 25 51.13 6.60 11.14
N ILE A 26 51.65 5.60 10.40
CA ILE A 26 50.80 4.64 9.68
C ILE A 26 49.95 3.82 10.67
N ILE A 27 50.59 3.30 11.74
CA ILE A 27 49.86 2.56 12.78
C ILE A 27 48.81 3.43 13.43
N ALA A 28 49.12 4.68 13.80
CA ALA A 28 48.19 5.61 14.39
C ALA A 28 47.01 5.93 13.42
N PHE A 29 47.29 6.09 12.13
CA PHE A 29 46.24 6.31 11.12
C PHE A 29 45.32 5.11 10.97
N VAL A 30 45.89 3.89 10.88
CA VAL A 30 45.11 2.63 10.82
C VAL A 30 44.24 2.49 12.07
N PHE A 31 44.81 2.76 13.24
CA PHE A 31 44.06 2.68 14.50
C PHE A 31 42.94 3.72 14.58
N ALA A 32 43.20 4.96 14.14
CA ALA A 32 42.19 6.02 14.06
C ALA A 32 41.08 5.68 13.08
N ALA A 33 41.41 5.10 11.89
CA ALA A 33 40.45 4.62 10.92
C ALA A 33 39.58 3.48 11.48
N PHE A 34 40.20 2.55 12.20
CA PHE A 34 39.49 1.45 12.86
C PHE A 34 38.52 1.96 13.94
N LEU A 35 38.99 2.88 14.82
CA LEU A 35 38.11 3.51 15.80
C LEU A 35 36.96 4.27 15.15
N TRP A 36 37.24 5.01 14.07
CA TRP A 36 36.21 5.70 13.31
C TRP A 36 35.15 4.76 12.74
N LEU A 37 35.56 3.60 12.20
CA LEU A 37 34.62 2.58 11.71
C LEU A 37 33.73 2.04 12.84
N ILE A 38 34.32 1.79 14.03
CA ILE A 38 33.55 1.35 15.20
C ILE A 38 32.54 2.41 15.59
N VAL A 39 32.96 3.66 15.75
CA VAL A 39 32.08 4.78 16.16
C VAL A 39 30.99 5.03 15.12
N ALA A 40 31.34 5.01 13.82
CA ALA A 40 30.37 5.19 12.74
C ALA A 40 29.30 4.07 12.74
N ASN A 41 29.68 2.84 13.05
CA ASN A 41 28.74 1.72 13.12
C ASN A 41 27.86 1.78 14.38
N VAL A 42 28.41 2.19 15.50
CA VAL A 42 27.65 2.39 16.77
C VAL A 42 26.70 3.58 16.66
N ALA A 43 27.07 4.64 15.94
CA ALA A 43 26.26 5.86 15.81
C ALA A 43 25.04 5.67 14.88
N ASN A 44 25.09 4.72 13.93
CA ASN A 44 24.01 4.45 12.98
C ASN A 44 23.72 2.95 12.84
N PRO A 45 23.26 2.29 13.94
CA PRO A 45 22.97 0.87 13.93
C PRO A 45 21.77 0.55 13.03
N VAL A 46 21.70 -0.72 12.61
CA VAL A 46 20.49 -1.26 12.00
C VAL A 46 19.41 -1.38 13.08
N THR A 47 18.25 -0.82 12.79
CA THR A 47 17.08 -0.85 13.65
C THR A 47 15.87 -1.36 12.88
N LYS A 48 14.84 -1.79 13.59
CA LYS A 48 13.55 -2.15 12.99
C LYS A 48 12.53 -1.04 13.21
N SER A 49 11.66 -0.83 12.23
CA SER A 49 10.45 -0.02 12.36
C SER A 49 9.27 -0.76 11.76
N THR A 50 8.10 -0.57 12.37
CA THR A 50 6.85 -1.14 11.88
C THR A 50 5.98 -0.02 11.34
N TYR A 51 5.53 -0.18 10.11
CA TYR A 51 4.60 0.70 9.44
C TYR A 51 3.26 -0.03 9.35
N THR A 52 2.20 0.60 9.81
CA THR A 52 0.86 -0.01 9.90
C THR A 52 -0.02 0.47 8.76
N ASN A 53 -1.05 -0.32 8.47
CA ASN A 53 -2.09 0.03 7.50
C ASN A 53 -1.55 0.26 6.06
N ILE A 54 -0.60 -0.57 5.64
CA ILE A 54 -0.07 -0.57 4.27
C ILE A 54 -1.01 -1.40 3.40
N LYS A 55 -1.61 -0.76 2.38
CA LYS A 55 -2.52 -1.44 1.46
C LYS A 55 -1.77 -2.39 0.54
N VAL A 56 -2.23 -3.64 0.46
CA VAL A 56 -1.72 -4.64 -0.48
C VAL A 56 -2.42 -4.47 -1.83
N THR A 57 -1.63 -4.34 -2.89
CA THR A 57 -2.12 -4.30 -4.27
C THR A 57 -2.04 -5.70 -4.86
N ILE A 58 -3.16 -6.19 -5.37
CA ILE A 58 -3.20 -7.44 -6.11
C ILE A 58 -2.70 -7.18 -7.54
N ALA A 59 -1.72 -7.96 -7.97
CA ALA A 59 -1.14 -7.87 -9.31
C ALA A 59 -1.53 -9.08 -10.16
N ASN A 60 -1.58 -8.88 -11.48
CA ASN A 60 -1.90 -9.92 -12.48
C ASN A 60 -3.27 -10.61 -12.28
N ASP A 61 -4.27 -9.87 -11.83
CA ASP A 61 -5.64 -10.35 -11.62
C ASP A 61 -6.34 -10.75 -12.93
N ASP A 62 -5.82 -10.28 -14.06
CA ASP A 62 -6.22 -10.69 -15.39
C ASP A 62 -6.10 -12.21 -15.63
N VAL A 63 -5.20 -12.89 -14.94
CA VAL A 63 -5.04 -14.36 -15.04
C VAL A 63 -6.33 -15.08 -14.59
N ILE A 64 -6.97 -14.60 -13.52
CA ILE A 64 -8.23 -15.18 -13.02
C ILE A 64 -9.40 -14.79 -13.95
N THR A 65 -9.48 -13.54 -14.34
CA THR A 65 -10.59 -13.04 -15.18
C THR A 65 -10.58 -13.65 -16.58
N GLN A 66 -9.41 -13.88 -17.17
CA GLN A 66 -9.27 -14.60 -18.44
C GLN A 66 -9.66 -16.07 -18.32
N GLY A 67 -9.51 -16.66 -17.14
CA GLY A 67 -10.01 -18.01 -16.81
C GLY A 67 -11.53 -18.09 -16.66
N GLY A 68 -12.25 -16.97 -16.76
CA GLY A 68 -13.71 -16.91 -16.54
C GLY A 68 -14.09 -17.00 -15.06
N GLU A 69 -13.17 -16.69 -14.18
CA GLU A 69 -13.36 -16.64 -12.73
C GLU A 69 -13.29 -15.20 -12.20
N VAL A 70 -13.78 -14.99 -11.02
CA VAL A 70 -13.61 -13.79 -10.20
C VAL A 70 -13.03 -14.18 -8.85
N TYR A 71 -12.35 -13.24 -8.20
CA TYR A 71 -11.79 -13.50 -6.87
C TYR A 71 -12.39 -12.56 -5.82
N THR A 72 -12.39 -13.04 -4.60
CA THR A 72 -12.73 -12.25 -3.40
C THR A 72 -11.60 -12.38 -2.41
N VAL A 73 -11.12 -11.26 -1.90
CA VAL A 73 -10.11 -11.25 -0.84
C VAL A 73 -10.80 -11.57 0.48
N LEU A 74 -10.31 -12.60 1.18
CA LEU A 74 -10.88 -13.06 2.45
C LEU A 74 -10.31 -12.33 3.66
N ASP A 75 -9.05 -11.88 3.56
CA ASP A 75 -8.34 -11.18 4.62
C ASP A 75 -8.47 -9.66 4.48
N ASP A 76 -8.00 -8.94 5.50
CA ASP A 76 -7.82 -7.48 5.40
C ASP A 76 -6.75 -7.18 4.33
N GLN A 77 -7.06 -6.26 3.42
CA GLN A 77 -6.11 -5.79 2.41
C GLN A 77 -5.03 -4.86 2.97
N ASN A 78 -5.11 -4.52 4.25
CA ASN A 78 -4.13 -3.70 4.92
C ASN A 78 -3.26 -4.56 5.83
N VAL A 79 -1.95 -4.43 5.68
CA VAL A 79 -0.97 -5.20 6.45
C VAL A 79 -0.01 -4.27 7.20
N ASN A 80 0.65 -4.84 8.20
CA ASN A 80 1.78 -4.16 8.81
C ASN A 80 3.06 -4.58 8.08
N VAL A 81 3.97 -3.63 7.91
CA VAL A 81 5.27 -3.88 7.28
C VAL A 81 6.38 -3.60 8.29
N VAL A 82 7.25 -4.57 8.48
CA VAL A 82 8.44 -4.46 9.33
C VAL A 82 9.66 -4.23 8.44
N VAL A 83 10.31 -3.10 8.61
CA VAL A 83 11.50 -2.71 7.84
C VAL A 83 12.73 -2.72 8.74
N TYR A 84 13.81 -3.35 8.27
CA TYR A 84 15.12 -3.34 8.89
C TYR A 84 16.06 -2.49 8.05
N ALA A 85 16.54 -1.40 8.61
CA ALA A 85 17.48 -0.49 7.94
C ALA A 85 18.31 0.28 8.95
N LYS A 86 19.33 0.99 8.48
CA LYS A 86 20.07 1.93 9.32
C LYS A 86 19.13 2.98 9.86
N ARG A 87 19.35 3.41 11.10
CA ARG A 87 18.51 4.41 11.79
C ARG A 87 18.25 5.66 10.96
N SER A 88 19.28 6.16 10.27
CA SER A 88 19.16 7.34 9.40
C SER A 88 18.20 7.14 8.23
N VAL A 89 18.08 5.92 7.70
CA VAL A 89 17.16 5.56 6.62
C VAL A 89 15.75 5.41 7.17
N ILE A 90 15.59 4.70 8.29
CA ILE A 90 14.27 4.50 8.95
C ILE A 90 13.57 5.85 9.23
N GLN A 91 14.32 6.88 9.64
CA GLN A 91 13.77 8.19 9.93
C GLN A 91 13.25 8.95 8.70
N GLN A 92 13.62 8.51 7.50
CA GLN A 92 13.20 9.13 6.23
C GLN A 92 12.07 8.38 5.53
N ILE A 93 11.92 7.07 5.80
CA ILE A 93 10.88 6.23 5.19
C ILE A 93 9.51 6.64 5.75
N LYS A 94 8.56 6.86 4.84
CA LYS A 94 7.14 7.08 5.17
C LYS A 94 6.31 5.88 4.71
N SER A 95 5.11 5.72 5.26
CA SER A 95 4.18 4.65 4.85
C SER A 95 3.89 4.68 3.34
N ASP A 96 3.78 5.87 2.75
CA ASP A 96 3.51 6.05 1.32
C ASP A 96 4.70 5.66 0.40
N ASP A 97 5.92 5.53 0.96
CA ASP A 97 7.08 5.05 0.22
C ASP A 97 7.10 3.52 0.10
N ILE A 98 6.24 2.81 0.86
CA ILE A 98 6.22 1.35 0.96
C ILE A 98 5.17 0.80 -0.01
N VAL A 99 5.59 -0.12 -0.86
CA VAL A 99 4.71 -0.82 -1.81
C VAL A 99 4.63 -2.28 -1.40
N ALA A 100 3.42 -2.74 -1.07
CA ALA A 100 3.11 -4.15 -0.81
C ALA A 100 2.29 -4.71 -1.97
N THR A 101 2.75 -5.80 -2.57
CA THR A 101 2.13 -6.41 -3.75
C THR A 101 1.97 -7.91 -3.53
N ALA A 102 0.79 -8.43 -3.88
CA ALA A 102 0.52 -9.87 -3.93
C ALA A 102 0.26 -10.26 -5.39
N ASP A 103 1.13 -11.07 -5.97
CA ASP A 103 1.02 -11.50 -7.37
C ASP A 103 0.22 -12.78 -7.46
N ILE A 104 -0.90 -12.75 -8.20
CA ILE A 104 -1.77 -13.92 -8.39
C ILE A 104 -1.04 -15.08 -9.05
N LYS A 105 -0.02 -14.82 -9.85
CA LYS A 105 0.80 -15.87 -10.46
C LYS A 105 1.57 -16.74 -9.44
N GLU A 106 1.79 -16.21 -8.24
CA GLU A 106 2.43 -16.90 -7.12
C GLU A 106 1.44 -17.56 -6.16
N MET A 107 0.14 -17.57 -6.51
CA MET A 107 -0.91 -18.15 -5.68
C MET A 107 -0.77 -19.68 -5.56
N ASP A 108 -0.86 -20.19 -4.35
CA ASP A 108 -1.07 -21.60 -4.11
C ASP A 108 -2.55 -21.96 -4.41
N SER A 109 -2.76 -22.68 -5.51
CA SER A 109 -4.09 -23.03 -6.01
C SER A 109 -4.94 -23.87 -5.03
N ARG A 110 -4.33 -24.53 -4.03
CA ARG A 110 -5.07 -25.35 -3.05
C ARG A 110 -5.56 -24.53 -1.87
N THR A 111 -4.80 -23.53 -1.47
CA THR A 111 -5.08 -22.73 -0.26
C THR A 111 -5.60 -21.33 -0.58
N GLY A 112 -5.41 -20.85 -1.81
CA GLY A 112 -5.70 -19.47 -2.20
C GLY A 112 -4.77 -18.45 -1.56
N LEU A 113 -3.65 -18.88 -0.96
CA LEU A 113 -2.66 -17.99 -0.34
C LEU A 113 -1.71 -17.41 -1.39
N ILE A 114 -1.50 -16.12 -1.31
CA ILE A 114 -0.57 -15.36 -2.15
C ILE A 114 0.47 -14.71 -1.27
N PRO A 115 1.79 -14.91 -1.51
CA PRO A 115 2.83 -14.24 -0.76
C PRO A 115 2.80 -12.72 -1.02
N ILE A 116 3.02 -11.94 0.03
CA ILE A 116 3.08 -10.48 -0.06
C ILE A 116 4.53 -10.07 -0.21
N SER A 117 4.88 -9.55 -1.36
CA SER A 117 6.18 -8.94 -1.65
C SER A 117 6.17 -7.48 -1.25
N VAL A 118 7.19 -7.05 -0.49
CA VAL A 118 7.32 -5.67 -0.03
C VAL A 118 8.54 -5.03 -0.66
N SER A 119 8.38 -3.85 -1.22
CA SER A 119 9.47 -3.04 -1.75
C SER A 119 9.35 -1.58 -1.31
N ILE A 120 10.50 -0.91 -1.28
CA ILE A 120 10.60 0.52 -0.98
C ILE A 120 11.44 1.14 -2.10
N PRO A 121 10.84 1.45 -3.26
CA PRO A 121 11.58 1.84 -4.47
C PRO A 121 12.51 3.03 -4.26
N LYS A 122 12.06 4.04 -3.52
CA LYS A 122 12.82 5.25 -3.21
C LYS A 122 14.10 4.99 -2.41
N TYR A 123 14.13 3.91 -1.63
CA TYR A 123 15.25 3.51 -0.78
C TYR A 123 15.86 2.17 -1.18
N SER A 124 15.71 1.77 -2.46
CA SER A 124 16.26 0.52 -2.98
C SER A 124 17.75 0.41 -2.68
N GLY A 125 18.16 -0.73 -2.10
CA GLY A 125 19.54 -0.97 -1.66
C GLY A 125 19.97 -0.24 -0.37
N SER A 126 19.11 0.57 0.24
CA SER A 126 19.42 1.29 1.49
C SER A 126 18.81 0.64 2.73
N TYR A 127 17.88 -0.31 2.58
CA TYR A 127 17.34 -1.14 3.66
C TYR A 127 17.82 -2.58 3.56
N GLN A 128 17.85 -3.30 4.69
CA GLN A 128 18.32 -4.68 4.76
C GLN A 128 17.21 -5.66 4.37
N SER A 129 16.01 -5.48 4.93
CA SER A 129 14.82 -6.26 4.59
C SER A 129 13.55 -5.48 4.90
N ALA A 130 12.47 -5.83 4.20
CA ALA A 130 11.12 -5.36 4.46
C ALA A 130 10.17 -6.55 4.32
N GLU A 131 9.36 -6.82 5.34
CA GLU A 131 8.48 -7.99 5.39
C GLU A 131 7.09 -7.59 5.83
N ALA A 132 6.07 -8.14 5.17
CA ALA A 132 4.68 -7.98 5.58
C ALA A 132 4.31 -8.89 6.76
N ALA A 133 3.40 -8.43 7.58
CA ALA A 133 2.78 -9.18 8.65
C ALA A 133 1.25 -8.98 8.62
N PRO A 134 0.45 -9.95 8.17
CA PRO A 134 0.83 -11.31 7.74
C PRO A 134 1.65 -11.33 6.44
N ARG A 135 2.38 -12.42 6.20
CA ARG A 135 3.23 -12.60 5.01
C ARG A 135 2.46 -12.99 3.75
N ASN A 136 1.25 -13.48 3.91
CA ASN A 136 0.39 -13.93 2.83
C ASN A 136 -0.97 -13.24 2.97
N ILE A 137 -1.66 -13.10 1.85
CA ILE A 137 -3.07 -12.73 1.77
C ILE A 137 -3.83 -13.89 1.14
N GLN A 138 -5.04 -14.15 1.62
CA GLN A 138 -5.88 -15.24 1.11
C GLN A 138 -6.97 -14.70 0.20
N ILE A 139 -7.12 -15.32 -0.96
CA ILE A 139 -8.24 -15.09 -1.86
C ILE A 139 -9.03 -16.37 -2.08
N LYS A 140 -10.28 -16.20 -2.47
CA LYS A 140 -11.15 -17.27 -2.95
C LYS A 140 -11.55 -16.97 -4.38
N THR A 141 -11.37 -17.91 -5.28
CA THR A 141 -11.85 -17.82 -6.66
C THR A 141 -13.16 -18.54 -6.84
N GLU A 142 -14.02 -18.01 -7.67
CA GLU A 142 -15.30 -18.61 -8.06
C GLU A 142 -15.55 -18.37 -9.55
N PRO A 143 -16.28 -19.27 -10.22
CA PRO A 143 -16.73 -19.03 -11.60
C PRO A 143 -17.53 -17.72 -11.70
N THR A 144 -17.39 -17.04 -12.83
CA THR A 144 -18.18 -15.84 -13.13
C THR A 144 -19.62 -16.21 -13.41
N GLY A 145 -20.54 -15.82 -12.54
CA GLY A 145 -21.97 -15.90 -12.76
C GLY A 145 -22.49 -14.70 -13.54
N LYS A 146 -23.52 -14.93 -14.36
CA LYS A 146 -24.21 -13.87 -15.13
C LYS A 146 -25.71 -14.14 -15.12
N THR A 147 -26.48 -13.17 -14.62
CA THR A 147 -27.94 -13.30 -14.55
C THR A 147 -28.61 -12.00 -14.96
N VAL A 148 -29.74 -12.11 -15.65
CA VAL A 148 -30.54 -10.97 -16.08
C VAL A 148 -31.67 -10.75 -15.07
N PHE A 149 -31.76 -9.57 -14.53
CA PHE A 149 -32.81 -9.16 -13.61
C PHE A 149 -33.72 -8.11 -14.26
N THR A 150 -35.03 -8.22 -14.00
CA THR A 150 -35.97 -7.14 -14.29
C THR A 150 -35.81 -6.06 -13.23
N LEU A 151 -35.62 -4.82 -13.67
CA LEU A 151 -35.41 -3.68 -12.76
C LEU A 151 -36.77 -3.15 -12.30
N THR A 152 -36.98 -3.11 -11.00
CA THR A 152 -38.18 -2.53 -10.38
C THR A 152 -37.84 -1.17 -9.78
N VAL A 153 -38.81 -0.24 -9.71
CA VAL A 153 -38.61 1.07 -9.08
C VAL A 153 -39.07 1.03 -7.63
N SER A 154 -38.29 1.69 -6.79
CA SER A 154 -38.71 2.00 -5.42
C SER A 154 -38.50 3.49 -5.16
N THR A 155 -39.51 4.15 -4.63
CA THR A 155 -39.50 5.56 -4.33
C THR A 155 -39.11 5.81 -2.87
N THR A 156 -38.43 6.91 -2.62
CA THR A 156 -38.17 7.46 -1.29
C THR A 156 -38.56 8.95 -1.27
N GLY A 157 -38.86 9.48 -0.10
CA GLY A 157 -39.34 10.87 0.04
C GLY A 157 -40.83 11.00 -0.12
N THR A 158 -41.33 12.23 -0.14
CA THR A 158 -42.76 12.57 -0.23
C THR A 158 -42.99 13.53 -1.40
N GLN A 159 -43.88 13.17 -2.30
CA GLN A 159 -44.28 14.06 -3.39
C GLN A 159 -44.96 15.32 -2.81
N ARG A 160 -45.07 16.35 -3.61
CA ARG A 160 -45.70 17.60 -3.23
C ARG A 160 -47.19 17.38 -2.96
N ASP A 161 -47.74 18.11 -1.98
CA ASP A 161 -49.15 18.03 -1.62
C ASP A 161 -50.05 18.23 -2.84
N GLY A 162 -51.07 17.37 -2.98
CA GLY A 162 -52.01 17.37 -4.10
C GLY A 162 -51.55 16.59 -5.33
N TYR A 163 -50.38 15.96 -5.29
CA TYR A 163 -49.84 15.11 -6.38
C TYR A 163 -49.75 13.65 -5.95
N GLN A 164 -49.87 12.75 -6.93
CA GLN A 164 -49.73 11.31 -6.73
C GLN A 164 -48.68 10.76 -7.71
N ILE A 165 -47.96 9.75 -7.28
CA ILE A 165 -47.01 9.04 -8.16
C ILE A 165 -47.82 8.22 -9.16
N GLY A 166 -47.65 8.48 -10.43
CA GLY A 166 -48.28 7.77 -11.53
C GLY A 166 -47.51 6.50 -11.94
N GLU A 167 -47.72 6.09 -13.19
CA GLU A 167 -47.00 4.95 -13.77
C GLU A 167 -45.53 5.28 -13.93
N MET A 168 -44.65 4.43 -13.38
CA MET A 168 -43.22 4.56 -13.52
C MET A 168 -42.68 3.61 -14.59
N LYS A 169 -41.93 4.16 -15.54
CA LYS A 169 -41.22 3.38 -16.58
C LYS A 169 -39.73 3.41 -16.36
N VAL A 170 -39.08 2.28 -16.48
CA VAL A 170 -37.64 2.13 -16.30
C VAL A 170 -36.99 1.82 -17.64
N ASN A 171 -35.90 2.51 -17.93
CA ASN A 171 -35.10 2.25 -19.11
C ASN A 171 -33.61 2.16 -18.74
N PRO A 172 -32.94 1.00 -18.93
CA PRO A 172 -33.44 -0.26 -19.46
C PRO A 172 -34.33 -1.04 -18.47
N GLU A 173 -35.31 -1.77 -18.97
CA GLU A 173 -36.21 -2.59 -18.16
C GLU A 173 -35.50 -3.80 -17.52
N LYS A 174 -34.41 -4.26 -18.15
CA LYS A 174 -33.62 -5.41 -17.70
C LYS A 174 -32.15 -5.04 -17.62
N ILE A 175 -31.50 -5.45 -16.55
CA ILE A 175 -30.05 -5.30 -16.35
C ILE A 175 -29.41 -6.68 -16.22
N THR A 176 -28.17 -6.77 -16.66
CA THR A 176 -27.33 -7.95 -16.47
C THR A 176 -26.37 -7.71 -15.32
N ILE A 177 -26.41 -8.56 -14.32
CA ILE A 177 -25.45 -8.54 -13.20
C ILE A 177 -24.44 -9.66 -13.43
N THR A 178 -23.16 -9.34 -13.35
CA THR A 178 -22.04 -10.26 -13.51
C THR A 178 -21.16 -10.17 -12.27
N GLY A 179 -20.71 -11.30 -11.75
CA GLY A 179 -19.89 -11.36 -10.54
C GLY A 179 -19.65 -12.81 -10.10
N ALA A 180 -19.21 -13.02 -8.86
CA ALA A 180 -19.07 -14.36 -8.29
C ALA A 180 -20.39 -15.13 -8.38
N GLU A 181 -20.35 -16.36 -8.83
CA GLU A 181 -21.55 -17.18 -9.07
C GLU A 181 -22.42 -17.29 -7.80
N SER A 182 -21.79 -17.48 -6.65
CA SER A 182 -22.48 -17.54 -5.36
C SER A 182 -23.19 -16.23 -5.02
N THR A 183 -22.56 -15.09 -5.28
CA THR A 183 -23.15 -13.77 -5.04
C THR A 183 -24.29 -13.50 -6.01
N VAL A 184 -24.10 -13.76 -7.31
CA VAL A 184 -25.15 -13.53 -8.32
C VAL A 184 -26.38 -14.42 -8.06
N LYS A 185 -26.18 -15.66 -7.61
CA LYS A 185 -27.28 -16.56 -7.23
C LYS A 185 -28.00 -16.13 -5.95
N SER A 186 -27.36 -15.37 -5.08
CA SER A 186 -27.99 -14.89 -3.84
C SER A 186 -28.80 -13.60 -4.05
N ILE A 187 -28.71 -12.99 -5.22
CA ILE A 187 -29.50 -11.78 -5.54
C ILE A 187 -30.94 -12.18 -5.82
N ASP A 188 -31.85 -11.61 -5.05
CA ASP A 188 -33.29 -11.86 -5.18
C ASP A 188 -33.95 -10.90 -6.18
N LYS A 189 -33.60 -9.62 -6.11
CA LYS A 189 -34.15 -8.58 -6.98
C LYS A 189 -33.19 -7.42 -7.20
N ALA A 190 -33.36 -6.74 -8.32
CA ALA A 190 -32.70 -5.47 -8.63
C ALA A 190 -33.71 -4.33 -8.58
N VAL A 191 -33.37 -3.24 -7.88
CA VAL A 191 -34.26 -2.14 -7.63
C VAL A 191 -33.57 -0.81 -7.95
N ALA A 192 -34.22 0.03 -8.74
CA ALA A 192 -33.81 1.42 -8.92
C ALA A 192 -34.46 2.30 -7.84
N LYS A 193 -33.66 2.87 -6.96
CA LYS A 193 -34.16 3.82 -5.94
C LYS A 193 -34.16 5.21 -6.50
N ILE A 194 -35.31 5.91 -6.37
CA ILE A 194 -35.46 7.32 -6.75
C ILE A 194 -36.01 8.13 -5.58
N ASN A 195 -35.53 9.34 -5.45
CA ASN A 195 -36.11 10.31 -4.52
C ASN A 195 -37.15 11.15 -5.23
N VAL A 196 -38.37 11.13 -4.70
CA VAL A 196 -39.54 11.87 -5.26
C VAL A 196 -39.90 13.08 -4.42
N ASP A 197 -39.02 13.55 -3.56
CA ASP A 197 -39.26 14.64 -2.62
C ASP A 197 -39.59 15.94 -3.36
N GLY A 198 -40.78 16.48 -3.09
CA GLY A 198 -41.23 17.75 -3.69
C GLY A 198 -41.54 17.72 -5.19
N ILE A 199 -41.54 16.54 -5.83
CA ILE A 199 -41.91 16.40 -7.25
C ILE A 199 -43.40 16.76 -7.44
N SER A 200 -43.67 17.56 -8.50
CA SER A 200 -45.01 18.08 -8.84
C SER A 200 -45.33 18.01 -10.31
N LYS A 201 -44.54 17.27 -11.12
CA LYS A 201 -44.74 17.07 -12.57
C LYS A 201 -44.02 15.79 -13.00
N ASP A 202 -44.37 15.33 -14.20
CA ASP A 202 -43.64 14.23 -14.83
C ASP A 202 -42.25 14.68 -15.19
N GLU A 203 -41.24 13.91 -14.76
CA GLU A 203 -39.83 14.17 -15.10
C GLU A 203 -39.03 12.86 -15.19
N GLU A 204 -37.94 12.91 -15.94
CA GLU A 204 -36.99 11.82 -16.03
C GLU A 204 -35.96 11.95 -14.92
N LEU A 205 -35.80 10.88 -14.14
CA LEU A 205 -34.83 10.79 -13.03
C LEU A 205 -33.79 9.73 -13.33
N THR A 206 -32.54 10.04 -13.02
CA THR A 206 -31.47 9.06 -13.05
C THR A 206 -31.39 8.34 -11.70
N ALA A 207 -31.41 7.01 -11.74
CA ALA A 207 -31.29 6.19 -10.55
C ALA A 207 -30.16 5.20 -10.67
N GLU A 208 -29.46 4.94 -9.57
CA GLU A 208 -28.51 3.84 -9.50
C GLU A 208 -29.23 2.53 -9.12
N PRO A 209 -28.99 1.42 -9.86
CA PRO A 209 -29.57 0.15 -9.50
C PRO A 209 -28.91 -0.42 -8.22
N VAL A 210 -29.73 -0.90 -7.29
CA VAL A 210 -29.31 -1.54 -6.06
C VAL A 210 -29.78 -2.99 -6.08
N SER A 211 -28.85 -3.94 -5.85
CA SER A 211 -29.19 -5.34 -5.68
C SER A 211 -29.53 -5.64 -4.21
N TYR A 212 -30.56 -6.45 -4.00
CA TYR A 212 -30.91 -6.97 -2.68
C TYR A 212 -30.60 -8.46 -2.62
N THR A 213 -29.87 -8.86 -1.59
CA THR A 213 -29.58 -10.26 -1.28
C THR A 213 -30.36 -10.69 -0.06
N HIS A 214 -30.83 -11.92 -0.03
CA HIS A 214 -31.32 -12.52 1.20
C HIS A 214 -30.16 -12.78 2.16
N LEU A 215 -30.13 -12.06 3.27
CA LEU A 215 -29.35 -12.47 4.45
C LEU A 215 -30.06 -13.68 5.08
N ARG A 216 -29.45 -14.84 4.98
CA ARG A 216 -29.82 -16.02 5.79
C ARG A 216 -29.13 -15.96 7.14
#